data_bc5a34d37bd494e067a71eae4d5d8f4d
#
_entry.id   bc5a34d37bd494e067a71eae4d5d8f4d
#
_cell.length_a   1.000
_cell.length_b   1.000
_cell.length_c   1.000
_cell.angle_alpha   90.00
_cell.angle_beta   90.00
_cell.angle_gamma   90.00
#
_symmetry.space_group_name_H-M   'P 1'
#
loop_
_entity.id
_entity.type
_entity.pdbx_description
1 polymer ?
#
loop_
_entity_poly.entity_id
_entity_poly.type
_entity_poly.pdbx_seq_one_letter_code
_entity_poly.pdbx_strand_id
1 'polypeptide(L)'
;LHSFPTRRSSDLNQNETSKKNYFTVFDYAIDQGFAFGSGMGTNHHYGYQIRKIYTTAWLMRNEIYKHPHRDVYLSTLRFWAALQETRQPCSPGRDELLDSWHTLLMAKLISAMMFPDANRQEQALNGLSRWLSSSLRYTPGTIGGIKVDGTTFHHGGFYPGYTTGVLATIGQFIAFTNGTDFELTEEARQHIKSAFIAMRNYCNFYEWGIGISGRHPFGGKMGSEDIEAFANIALSGDLSGRGDAFDHGLAADYLRLIRNGDTPNARFFKKEGIQPAQAPQGFFVYNYGSAGIFRRADWMVTLKGYTTDVWGAEIYAKDNRYGRYQSYGSVQIMGKGNPVSRAGSGFVQEGWDWNRLPGTTTIHLPFELLDSPLKGTTMARSEENFSGSSSLGGMNGMFAIKLMERDYDNFTSDFVARKSVFCFDNRMICLGTGITNSNADYPTETTLFQTKFNGKEPKADNDDYWLHDGYDNYYHVVDGTVRSQVADQESRHEKTREKTAGKFSSAWIEHGKAPKDGTYEYMVLIQPSAAELDELQKTPAYEVLQRDQMAHVVYDKKTGITGYATFEAYQPVNDQFIVSIPAETMVMYDKESDNRIRLSVCDPNLNLAEKTYTTKE
;
A
#
# COMPACT_ATOMS: atom_id res chain seq x y z
N LEU A 1 -15.02 6.33 28.33
CA LEU A 1 -15.68 7.66 28.26
C LEU A 1 -14.95 8.76 29.05
N HIS A 2 -13.86 8.44 29.77
CA HIS A 2 -13.11 9.41 30.60
C HIS A 2 -11.97 10.17 29.90
N SER A 3 -11.72 9.98 28.62
CA SER A 3 -10.57 10.57 27.93
C SER A 3 -10.85 11.78 27.03
N PHE A 4 -12.07 12.27 26.95
CA PHE A 4 -12.30 13.59 26.34
C PHE A 4 -11.76 14.67 27.28
N PRO A 5 -11.01 15.67 26.77
CA PRO A 5 -10.37 16.66 27.63
C PRO A 5 -11.42 17.51 28.36
N THR A 6 -11.69 17.11 29.61
CA THR A 6 -12.68 17.75 30.49
C THR A 6 -12.34 19.20 30.84
N ARG A 7 -11.06 19.59 30.81
CA ARG A 7 -10.65 20.98 31.11
C ARG A 7 -11.10 22.01 30.07
N ARG A 8 -11.07 21.69 28.76
CA ARG A 8 -11.54 22.61 27.72
C ARG A 8 -13.06 22.75 27.65
N SER A 9 -13.82 21.73 28.06
CA SER A 9 -15.28 21.83 28.09
C SER A 9 -15.76 22.77 29.20
N SER A 10 -15.09 22.82 30.35
CA SER A 10 -15.42 23.77 31.43
C SER A 10 -15.17 25.23 31.00
N ASP A 11 -14.08 25.47 30.27
CA ASP A 11 -13.73 26.83 29.81
C ASP A 11 -14.69 27.35 28.73
N LEU A 12 -15.14 26.48 27.82
CA LEU A 12 -16.15 26.83 26.81
C LEU A 12 -17.54 27.03 27.43
N ASN A 13 -17.90 26.23 28.43
CA ASN A 13 -19.19 26.34 29.10
C ASN A 13 -19.34 27.56 30.02
N GLN A 14 -18.25 28.22 30.38
CA GLN A 14 -18.26 29.44 31.23
C GLN A 14 -18.20 30.75 30.42
N ASN A 15 -17.90 30.68 29.10
CA ASN A 15 -17.76 31.86 28.26
C ASN A 15 -19.00 32.10 27.40
N GLU A 16 -19.89 32.99 27.82
CA GLU A 16 -21.15 33.36 27.13
C GLU A 16 -20.90 33.86 25.69
N THR A 17 -19.80 34.56 25.44
CA THR A 17 -19.43 35.03 24.11
C THR A 17 -19.13 33.86 23.19
N SER A 18 -18.40 32.85 23.67
CA SER A 18 -18.08 31.65 22.89
C SER A 18 -19.32 30.84 22.57
N LYS A 19 -20.27 30.71 23.53
CA LYS A 19 -21.56 30.05 23.29
C LYS A 19 -22.36 30.77 22.21
N LYS A 20 -22.52 32.09 22.34
CA LYS A 20 -23.21 32.91 21.34
C LYS A 20 -22.58 32.76 19.96
N ASN A 21 -21.26 32.86 19.86
CA ASN A 21 -20.54 32.69 18.59
C ASN A 21 -20.74 31.30 17.99
N TYR A 22 -20.73 30.25 18.81
CA TYR A 22 -20.98 28.88 18.35
C TYR A 22 -22.35 28.75 17.67
N PHE A 23 -23.42 29.23 18.32
CA PHE A 23 -24.76 29.14 17.75
C PHE A 23 -24.94 30.05 16.52
N THR A 24 -24.35 31.24 16.54
CA THR A 24 -24.37 32.14 15.36
C THR A 24 -23.71 31.48 14.15
N VAL A 25 -22.55 30.81 14.33
CA VAL A 25 -21.85 30.10 13.26
C VAL A 25 -22.64 28.86 12.82
N PHE A 26 -23.27 28.14 13.75
CA PHE A 26 -24.07 26.96 13.40
C PHE A 26 -25.33 27.35 12.63
N ASP A 27 -26.06 28.38 13.08
CA ASP A 27 -27.23 28.90 12.36
C ASP A 27 -26.85 29.38 10.97
N TYR A 28 -25.73 30.09 10.83
CA TYR A 28 -25.19 30.49 9.53
C TYR A 28 -24.87 29.29 8.65
N ALA A 29 -24.22 28.26 9.19
CA ALA A 29 -23.92 27.03 8.43
C ALA A 29 -25.19 26.34 7.94
N ILE A 30 -26.24 26.29 8.76
CA ILE A 30 -27.56 25.75 8.38
C ILE A 30 -28.20 26.59 7.27
N ASP A 31 -28.17 27.91 7.40
CA ASP A 31 -28.66 28.84 6.37
C ASP A 31 -27.93 28.68 5.03
N GLN A 32 -26.61 28.41 5.08
CA GLN A 32 -25.81 28.13 3.87
C GLN A 32 -25.97 26.68 3.34
N GLY A 33 -26.89 25.89 3.89
CA GLY A 33 -27.23 24.55 3.38
C GLY A 33 -26.67 23.38 4.19
N PHE A 34 -25.91 23.60 5.27
CA PHE A 34 -25.59 22.51 6.21
C PHE A 34 -26.80 22.18 7.06
N ALA A 35 -27.86 21.68 6.44
CA ALA A 35 -29.19 21.47 7.01
C ALA A 35 -29.67 20.04 6.76
N PHE A 36 -30.61 19.59 7.59
CA PHE A 36 -31.30 18.32 7.36
C PHE A 36 -31.99 18.29 5.99
N GLY A 37 -31.71 17.23 5.20
CA GLY A 37 -32.35 17.01 3.91
C GLY A 37 -31.77 17.84 2.75
N SER A 38 -30.73 18.63 2.98
CA SER A 38 -30.10 19.41 1.89
C SER A 38 -29.16 18.55 1.03
N GLY A 39 -28.90 19.01 -0.21
CA GLY A 39 -28.11 18.31 -1.22
C GLY A 39 -26.74 18.95 -1.50
N MET A 40 -25.97 19.35 -0.48
CA MET A 40 -24.65 19.99 -0.68
C MET A 40 -23.59 19.07 -1.27
N GLY A 41 -23.79 17.76 -1.24
CA GLY A 41 -22.86 16.73 -1.75
C GLY A 41 -23.07 15.40 -1.06
N THR A 42 -22.22 14.42 -1.35
CA THR A 42 -22.23 13.13 -0.66
C THR A 42 -21.71 13.28 0.77
N ASN A 43 -22.32 12.60 1.73
CA ASN A 43 -22.01 12.75 3.13
C ASN A 43 -20.53 12.46 3.44
N HIS A 44 -19.96 11.39 2.87
CA HIS A 44 -18.57 10.99 3.13
C HIS A 44 -17.55 11.99 2.57
N HIS A 45 -17.77 12.57 1.38
CA HIS A 45 -16.91 13.62 0.86
C HIS A 45 -17.04 14.92 1.68
N TYR A 46 -18.27 15.28 2.05
CA TYR A 46 -18.48 16.45 2.89
C TYR A 46 -17.93 16.27 4.29
N GLY A 47 -17.84 15.02 4.77
CA GLY A 47 -17.25 14.64 6.03
C GLY A 47 -15.82 15.17 6.25
N TYR A 48 -15.02 15.30 5.19
CA TYR A 48 -13.67 15.89 5.28
C TYR A 48 -13.68 17.32 5.84
N GLN A 49 -14.71 18.12 5.54
CA GLN A 49 -14.85 19.49 5.99
C GLN A 49 -15.53 19.58 7.36
N ILE A 50 -16.55 18.77 7.60
CA ILE A 50 -17.47 18.94 8.74
C ILE A 50 -17.09 18.13 9.99
N ARG A 51 -16.17 17.16 9.92
CA ARG A 51 -15.86 16.26 11.06
C ARG A 51 -15.54 16.99 12.36
N LYS A 52 -14.92 18.17 12.32
CA LYS A 52 -14.61 18.98 13.50
C LYS A 52 -15.86 19.59 14.17
N ILE A 53 -16.94 19.77 13.41
CA ILE A 53 -18.22 20.29 13.93
C ILE A 53 -18.77 19.33 15.00
N TYR A 54 -18.63 18.03 14.80
CA TYR A 54 -19.14 17.02 15.74
C TYR A 54 -18.44 17.05 17.08
N THR A 55 -17.11 17.19 17.11
CA THR A 55 -16.37 17.35 18.37
C THR A 55 -16.82 18.59 19.11
N THR A 56 -17.01 19.72 18.41
CA THR A 56 -17.50 20.95 19.01
C THR A 56 -18.94 20.82 19.49
N ALA A 57 -19.81 20.15 18.71
CA ALA A 57 -21.19 19.87 19.11
C ALA A 57 -21.24 19.02 20.39
N TRP A 58 -20.38 18.02 20.52
CA TRP A 58 -20.26 17.23 21.75
C TRP A 58 -19.86 18.06 22.96
N LEU A 59 -18.91 18.97 22.82
CA LEU A 59 -18.52 19.89 23.89
C LEU A 59 -19.67 20.82 24.28
N MET A 60 -20.47 21.26 23.33
CA MET A 60 -21.60 22.17 23.49
C MET A 60 -22.94 21.45 23.73
N ARG A 61 -22.98 20.13 23.87
CA ARG A 61 -24.22 19.35 23.91
C ARG A 61 -25.24 19.79 24.94
N ASN A 62 -24.80 20.17 26.15
CA ASN A 62 -25.69 20.64 27.21
C ASN A 62 -26.39 21.96 26.84
N GLU A 63 -25.70 22.84 26.13
CA GLU A 63 -26.27 24.11 25.65
C GLU A 63 -27.16 23.87 24.43
N ILE A 64 -26.79 22.94 23.54
CA ILE A 64 -27.64 22.52 22.41
C ILE A 64 -28.99 21.98 22.94
N TYR A 65 -28.99 21.14 23.98
CA TYR A 65 -30.22 20.57 24.56
C TYR A 65 -31.18 21.64 25.13
N LYS A 66 -30.66 22.76 25.59
CA LYS A 66 -31.44 23.87 26.13
C LYS A 66 -31.88 24.87 25.05
N HIS A 67 -31.28 24.81 23.86
CA HIS A 67 -31.50 25.81 22.82
C HIS A 67 -32.87 25.64 22.14
N PRO A 68 -33.60 26.72 21.81
CA PRO A 68 -34.87 26.64 21.11
C PRO A 68 -34.82 25.85 19.78
N HIS A 69 -33.70 25.92 19.04
CA HIS A 69 -33.46 25.23 17.77
C HIS A 69 -32.81 23.84 17.92
N ARG A 70 -32.82 23.22 19.13
CA ARG A 70 -32.12 21.96 19.39
C ARG A 70 -32.44 20.85 18.39
N ASP A 71 -33.72 20.72 18.02
CA ASP A 71 -34.16 19.64 17.12
C ASP A 71 -33.64 19.83 15.69
N VAL A 72 -33.50 21.07 15.27
CA VAL A 72 -32.88 21.44 13.98
C VAL A 72 -31.40 21.06 14.00
N TYR A 73 -30.67 21.44 15.06
CA TYR A 73 -29.24 21.11 15.19
C TYR A 73 -29.00 19.60 15.24
N LEU A 74 -29.73 18.89 16.08
CA LEU A 74 -29.59 17.46 16.25
C LEU A 74 -30.00 16.67 14.99
N SER A 75 -31.04 17.08 14.29
CA SER A 75 -31.45 16.43 13.03
C SER A 75 -30.40 16.68 11.91
N THR A 76 -29.85 17.89 11.83
CA THR A 76 -28.79 18.25 10.89
C THR A 76 -27.54 17.41 11.13
N LEU A 77 -27.07 17.32 12.39
CA LEU A 77 -25.90 16.50 12.73
C LEU A 77 -26.13 15.02 12.36
N ARG A 78 -27.27 14.43 12.71
CA ARG A 78 -27.57 13.03 12.36
C ARG A 78 -27.66 12.80 10.86
N PHE A 79 -28.22 13.74 10.11
CA PHE A 79 -28.31 13.65 8.65
C PHE A 79 -26.93 13.65 7.99
N TRP A 80 -26.10 14.63 8.32
CA TRP A 80 -24.77 14.76 7.73
C TRP A 80 -23.75 13.72 8.23
N ALA A 81 -23.97 13.14 9.43
CA ALA A 81 -23.24 11.94 9.87
C ALA A 81 -23.66 10.68 9.11
N ALA A 82 -24.71 10.73 8.28
CA ALA A 82 -25.34 9.56 7.67
C ALA A 82 -25.72 8.48 8.72
N LEU A 83 -26.20 8.89 9.91
CA LEU A 83 -26.51 7.97 11.00
C LEU A 83 -27.64 7.00 10.63
N GLN A 84 -28.54 7.36 9.70
CA GLN A 84 -29.61 6.48 9.23
C GLN A 84 -29.10 5.17 8.58
N GLU A 85 -27.86 5.15 8.07
CA GLU A 85 -27.26 3.95 7.49
C GLU A 85 -27.08 2.83 8.53
N THR A 86 -26.91 3.20 9.80
CA THR A 86 -26.66 2.24 10.89
C THR A 86 -27.91 1.48 11.36
N ARG A 87 -29.08 1.77 10.78
CA ARG A 87 -30.33 1.05 11.08
C ARG A 87 -30.31 -0.39 10.59
N GLN A 88 -29.47 -0.70 9.63
CA GLN A 88 -29.28 -2.03 9.05
C GLN A 88 -27.78 -2.35 8.99
N PRO A 89 -27.40 -3.64 8.90
CA PRO A 89 -26.01 -4.00 8.58
C PRO A 89 -25.56 -3.38 7.28
N CYS A 90 -24.26 -3.14 7.14
CA CYS A 90 -23.70 -2.58 5.92
C CYS A 90 -23.96 -3.52 4.74
N SER A 91 -24.47 -2.97 3.62
CA SER A 91 -24.70 -3.76 2.41
C SER A 91 -23.39 -4.26 1.81
N PRO A 92 -23.31 -5.55 1.41
CA PRO A 92 -22.17 -6.05 0.66
C PRO A 92 -21.97 -5.27 -0.64
N GLY A 93 -20.72 -5.09 -1.04
CA GLY A 93 -20.39 -4.45 -2.31
C GLY A 93 -20.53 -2.92 -2.34
N ARG A 94 -20.72 -2.28 -1.19
CA ARG A 94 -20.66 -0.83 -1.10
C ARG A 94 -19.22 -0.38 -1.32
N ASP A 95 -19.01 0.45 -2.31
CA ASP A 95 -17.76 1.20 -2.50
C ASP A 95 -17.67 2.39 -1.54
N GLU A 96 -16.56 3.14 -1.52
CA GLU A 96 -16.36 4.34 -0.69
C GLU A 96 -16.42 4.07 0.83
N LEU A 97 -16.25 2.80 1.27
CA LEU A 97 -16.25 2.45 2.69
C LEU A 97 -15.13 3.15 3.45
N LEU A 98 -13.93 3.25 2.85
CA LEU A 98 -12.78 3.88 3.52
C LEU A 98 -13.05 5.34 3.84
N ASP A 99 -13.65 6.08 2.91
CA ASP A 99 -14.07 7.47 3.16
C ASP A 99 -15.12 7.55 4.26
N SER A 100 -16.10 6.65 4.24
CA SER A 100 -17.15 6.60 5.28
C SER A 100 -16.56 6.31 6.66
N TRP A 101 -15.63 5.36 6.78
CA TRP A 101 -14.95 5.07 8.05
C TRP A 101 -14.09 6.24 8.52
N HIS A 102 -13.30 6.83 7.62
CA HIS A 102 -12.40 7.92 7.97
C HIS A 102 -13.16 9.21 8.37
N THR A 103 -14.18 9.59 7.61
CA THR A 103 -14.78 10.92 7.73
C THR A 103 -16.03 10.96 8.59
N LEU A 104 -16.79 9.86 8.65
CA LEU A 104 -18.11 9.83 9.28
C LEU A 104 -18.22 8.95 10.53
N LEU A 105 -17.28 8.03 10.79
CA LEU A 105 -17.43 7.09 11.91
C LEU A 105 -17.55 7.81 13.25
N MET A 106 -16.67 8.77 13.54
CA MET A 106 -16.74 9.55 14.77
C MET A 106 -17.92 10.51 14.79
N ALA A 107 -18.35 11.01 13.64
CA ALA A 107 -19.58 11.80 13.51
C ALA A 107 -20.82 10.96 13.83
N LYS A 108 -20.87 9.69 13.35
CA LYS A 108 -21.94 8.74 13.70
C LYS A 108 -21.96 8.45 15.20
N LEU A 109 -20.78 8.18 15.80
CA LEU A 109 -20.68 7.89 17.25
C LEU A 109 -21.19 9.07 18.07
N ILE A 110 -20.71 10.28 17.79
CA ILE A 110 -21.14 11.49 18.51
C ILE A 110 -22.66 11.73 18.31
N SER A 111 -23.15 11.59 17.09
CA SER A 111 -24.58 11.78 16.79
C SER A 111 -25.47 10.75 17.50
N ALA A 112 -24.98 9.50 17.64
CA ALA A 112 -25.67 8.45 18.41
C ALA A 112 -25.70 8.79 19.91
N MET A 113 -24.57 9.24 20.46
CA MET A 113 -24.48 9.65 21.87
C MET A 113 -25.27 10.93 22.19
N MET A 114 -25.63 11.74 21.19
CA MET A 114 -26.41 12.97 21.36
C MET A 114 -27.93 12.77 21.22
N PHE A 115 -28.45 11.56 21.32
CA PHE A 115 -29.89 11.39 21.55
C PHE A 115 -30.24 11.77 22.99
N PRO A 116 -31.25 12.64 23.20
CA PRO A 116 -31.67 12.99 24.56
C PRO A 116 -32.31 11.84 25.34
N ASP A 117 -32.92 10.90 24.64
CA ASP A 117 -33.57 9.71 25.18
C ASP A 117 -32.57 8.54 25.26
N ALA A 118 -32.40 7.94 26.45
CA ALA A 118 -31.43 6.88 26.70
C ALA A 118 -31.68 5.62 25.85
N ASN A 119 -32.96 5.23 25.66
CA ASN A 119 -33.27 4.04 24.85
C ASN A 119 -32.93 4.26 23.38
N ARG A 120 -33.18 5.46 22.86
CA ARG A 120 -32.77 5.82 21.49
C ARG A 120 -31.27 5.90 21.34
N GLN A 121 -30.56 6.39 22.36
CA GLN A 121 -29.10 6.42 22.40
C GLN A 121 -28.54 5.00 22.31
N GLU A 122 -29.03 4.09 23.16
CA GLU A 122 -28.64 2.69 23.16
C GLU A 122 -28.93 2.00 21.82
N GLN A 123 -30.12 2.18 21.26
CA GLN A 123 -30.50 1.65 19.96
C GLN A 123 -29.57 2.16 18.84
N ALA A 124 -29.20 3.44 18.86
CA ALA A 124 -28.31 4.04 17.85
C ALA A 124 -26.88 3.52 17.98
N LEU A 125 -26.37 3.34 19.21
CA LEU A 125 -25.04 2.79 19.48
C LEU A 125 -24.97 1.30 19.09
N ASN A 126 -25.98 0.50 19.44
CA ASN A 126 -26.09 -0.90 19.00
C ASN A 126 -26.18 -1.00 17.46
N GLY A 127 -26.94 -0.10 16.83
CA GLY A 127 -27.02 -0.02 15.38
C GLY A 127 -25.67 0.31 14.75
N LEU A 128 -24.94 1.25 15.33
CA LEU A 128 -23.61 1.65 14.84
C LEU A 128 -22.58 0.51 14.99
N SER A 129 -22.52 -0.15 16.15
CA SER A 129 -21.63 -1.29 16.38
C SER A 129 -21.89 -2.41 15.36
N ARG A 130 -23.15 -2.79 15.17
CA ARG A 130 -23.55 -3.80 14.18
C ARG A 130 -23.22 -3.38 12.74
N TRP A 131 -23.48 -2.13 12.38
CA TRP A 131 -23.17 -1.59 11.06
C TRP A 131 -21.66 -1.62 10.80
N LEU A 132 -20.84 -1.14 11.75
CA LEU A 132 -19.40 -1.12 11.60
C LEU A 132 -18.85 -2.55 11.54
N SER A 133 -19.25 -3.45 12.46
CA SER A 133 -18.83 -4.85 12.42
C SER A 133 -19.14 -5.52 11.10
N SER A 134 -20.33 -5.28 10.54
CA SER A 134 -20.71 -5.85 9.24
C SER A 134 -19.98 -5.21 8.07
N SER A 135 -19.54 -3.95 8.18
CA SER A 135 -18.79 -3.25 7.14
C SER A 135 -17.32 -3.68 7.06
N LEU A 136 -16.78 -4.20 8.16
CA LEU A 136 -15.39 -4.68 8.26
C LEU A 136 -15.20 -6.11 7.76
N ARG A 137 -16.20 -6.73 7.13
CA ARG A 137 -16.05 -8.02 6.46
C ARG A 137 -15.11 -7.90 5.26
N TYR A 138 -14.43 -9.00 4.91
CA TYR A 138 -13.68 -9.07 3.67
C TYR A 138 -14.58 -8.83 2.46
N THR A 139 -14.13 -7.98 1.56
CA THR A 139 -14.89 -7.60 0.37
C THR A 139 -14.35 -8.29 -0.89
N PRO A 140 -15.24 -8.74 -1.80
CA PRO A 140 -14.84 -9.43 -3.01
C PRO A 140 -14.21 -8.50 -4.07
N GLY A 141 -13.42 -9.10 -4.95
CA GLY A 141 -12.87 -8.44 -6.14
C GLY A 141 -12.15 -7.14 -5.83
N THR A 142 -12.42 -6.11 -6.62
CA THR A 142 -11.82 -4.77 -6.48
C THR A 142 -12.70 -3.75 -5.73
N ILE A 143 -13.80 -4.19 -5.13
CA ILE A 143 -14.70 -3.33 -4.34
C ILE A 143 -13.98 -2.79 -3.10
N GLY A 144 -14.29 -1.58 -2.67
CA GLY A 144 -13.71 -0.94 -1.49
C GLY A 144 -13.91 -1.75 -0.19
N GLY A 145 -12.96 -1.62 0.73
CA GLY A 145 -12.95 -2.33 2.01
C GLY A 145 -11.67 -3.15 2.24
N ILE A 146 -11.72 -4.09 3.17
CA ILE A 146 -10.59 -4.96 3.54
C ILE A 146 -10.62 -6.23 2.67
N LYS A 147 -9.48 -6.65 2.13
CA LYS A 147 -9.31 -7.92 1.42
C LYS A 147 -8.83 -9.01 2.36
N VAL A 148 -8.97 -10.27 1.93
CA VAL A 148 -8.55 -11.44 2.72
C VAL A 148 -7.05 -11.45 3.04
N ASP A 149 -6.22 -10.80 2.20
CA ASP A 149 -4.79 -10.61 2.43
C ASP A 149 -4.46 -9.39 3.32
N GLY A 150 -5.48 -8.72 3.85
CA GLY A 150 -5.35 -7.53 4.69
C GLY A 150 -5.15 -6.21 3.93
N THR A 151 -5.02 -6.23 2.60
CA THR A 151 -4.97 -4.99 1.83
C THR A 151 -6.31 -4.25 1.90
N THR A 152 -6.26 -2.94 1.88
CA THR A 152 -7.45 -2.10 1.89
C THR A 152 -7.61 -1.40 0.56
N PHE A 153 -8.83 -1.43 0.04
CA PHE A 153 -9.19 -0.97 -1.29
C PHE A 153 -10.05 0.28 -1.26
N HIS A 154 -9.66 1.24 -2.09
CA HIS A 154 -10.43 2.43 -2.41
C HIS A 154 -10.24 2.78 -3.90
N HIS A 155 -11.23 3.36 -4.56
CA HIS A 155 -11.21 3.62 -6.00
C HIS A 155 -10.91 2.36 -6.85
N GLY A 156 -11.36 1.19 -6.39
CA GLY A 156 -11.15 -0.07 -7.10
C GLY A 156 -9.71 -0.60 -7.08
N GLY A 157 -8.89 -0.20 -6.12
CA GLY A 157 -7.51 -0.65 -6.02
C GLY A 157 -6.91 -0.60 -4.61
N PHE A 158 -5.78 -1.25 -4.43
CA PHE A 158 -5.01 -1.22 -3.20
C PHE A 158 -4.46 0.19 -2.94
N TYR A 159 -4.84 0.79 -1.80
CA TYR A 159 -4.58 2.20 -1.58
C TYR A 159 -4.11 2.52 -0.15
N PRO A 160 -2.82 2.35 0.18
CA PRO A 160 -2.26 2.65 1.50
C PRO A 160 -2.55 4.07 1.99
N GLY A 161 -2.57 5.05 1.09
CA GLY A 161 -2.83 6.46 1.43
C GLY A 161 -4.23 6.72 2.00
N TYR A 162 -5.23 5.90 1.65
CA TYR A 162 -6.56 5.94 2.27
C TYR A 162 -6.64 5.07 3.52
N THR A 163 -5.79 4.06 3.65
CA THR A 163 -5.76 3.19 4.83
C THR A 163 -5.36 3.97 6.08
N THR A 164 -4.39 4.89 5.95
CA THR A 164 -4.10 5.84 7.03
C THR A 164 -5.32 6.72 7.30
N GLY A 165 -5.50 7.16 8.52
CA GLY A 165 -6.72 7.84 8.95
C GLY A 165 -7.93 6.93 9.15
N VAL A 166 -8.13 5.90 8.28
CA VAL A 166 -9.14 4.86 8.52
C VAL A 166 -8.76 4.04 9.75
N LEU A 167 -7.53 3.51 9.79
CA LEU A 167 -7.04 2.74 10.94
C LEU A 167 -7.06 3.58 12.21
N ALA A 168 -6.63 4.85 12.13
CA ALA A 168 -6.71 5.80 13.24
C ALA A 168 -8.13 5.96 13.76
N THR A 169 -9.11 6.16 12.87
CA THR A 169 -10.51 6.40 13.26
C THR A 169 -11.16 5.13 13.84
N ILE A 170 -10.92 3.96 13.24
CA ILE A 170 -11.43 2.69 13.76
C ILE A 170 -10.77 2.37 15.12
N GLY A 171 -9.46 2.59 15.24
CA GLY A 171 -8.75 2.44 16.51
C GLY A 171 -9.32 3.33 17.62
N GLN A 172 -9.67 4.58 17.31
CA GLN A 172 -10.37 5.46 18.27
C GLN A 172 -11.75 4.93 18.64
N PHE A 173 -12.54 4.45 17.68
CA PHE A 173 -13.85 3.86 17.96
C PHE A 173 -13.71 2.67 18.92
N ILE A 174 -12.77 1.77 18.65
CA ILE A 174 -12.49 0.61 19.52
C ILE A 174 -12.07 1.07 20.91
N ALA A 175 -11.18 2.07 21.03
CA ALA A 175 -10.78 2.60 22.34
C ALA A 175 -11.96 3.15 23.16
N PHE A 176 -13.01 3.66 22.51
CA PHE A 176 -14.20 4.17 23.19
C PHE A 176 -15.23 3.09 23.53
N THR A 177 -15.27 2.01 22.77
CA THR A 177 -16.35 1.00 22.90
C THR A 177 -15.88 -0.31 23.53
N ASN A 178 -14.57 -0.55 23.60
CA ASN A 178 -14.02 -1.78 24.18
C ASN A 178 -14.49 -1.98 25.62
N GLY A 179 -14.91 -3.21 25.95
CA GLY A 179 -15.46 -3.58 27.26
C GLY A 179 -16.86 -3.00 27.55
N THR A 180 -17.57 -2.52 26.53
CA THR A 180 -18.97 -2.08 26.62
C THR A 180 -19.86 -2.97 25.74
N ASP A 181 -21.17 -2.85 25.92
CA ASP A 181 -22.16 -3.57 25.08
C ASP A 181 -22.12 -3.13 23.59
N PHE A 182 -21.33 -2.11 23.26
CA PHE A 182 -21.21 -1.52 21.91
C PHE A 182 -19.88 -1.84 21.23
N GLU A 183 -19.09 -2.75 21.76
CA GLU A 183 -17.84 -3.17 21.14
C GLU A 183 -18.07 -3.88 19.79
N LEU A 184 -17.04 -3.92 18.96
CA LEU A 184 -17.06 -4.67 17.71
C LEU A 184 -17.07 -6.19 17.98
N THR A 185 -17.67 -6.93 17.04
CA THR A 185 -17.57 -8.40 17.08
C THR A 185 -16.11 -8.85 16.98
N GLU A 186 -15.80 -10.01 17.53
CA GLU A 186 -14.45 -10.59 17.45
C GLU A 186 -14.00 -10.75 15.98
N GLU A 187 -14.88 -11.26 15.11
CA GLU A 187 -14.62 -11.39 13.68
C GLU A 187 -14.21 -10.05 13.04
N ALA A 188 -14.94 -8.96 13.33
CA ALA A 188 -14.62 -7.63 12.82
C ALA A 188 -13.25 -7.13 13.34
N ARG A 189 -12.91 -7.44 14.59
CA ARG A 189 -11.59 -7.11 15.16
C ARG A 189 -10.47 -7.92 14.50
N GLN A 190 -10.71 -9.20 14.18
CA GLN A 190 -9.73 -10.02 13.41
C GLN A 190 -9.51 -9.46 12.01
N HIS A 191 -10.58 -9.07 11.30
CA HIS A 191 -10.45 -8.49 9.96
C HIS A 191 -9.69 -7.17 9.97
N ILE A 192 -9.99 -6.27 10.91
CA ILE A 192 -9.21 -5.02 10.99
C ILE A 192 -7.77 -5.27 11.43
N LYS A 193 -7.51 -6.25 12.29
CA LYS A 193 -6.16 -6.67 12.65
C LYS A 193 -5.36 -7.09 11.41
N SER A 194 -5.96 -7.82 10.47
CA SER A 194 -5.28 -8.20 9.23
C SER A 194 -4.79 -6.99 8.43
N ALA A 195 -5.57 -5.89 8.40
CA ALA A 195 -5.15 -4.64 7.75
C ALA A 195 -3.99 -3.95 8.48
N PHE A 196 -3.95 -4.00 9.82
CA PHE A 196 -2.80 -3.49 10.59
C PHE A 196 -1.53 -4.30 10.31
N ILE A 197 -1.63 -5.63 10.27
CA ILE A 197 -0.51 -6.51 9.93
C ILE A 197 -0.03 -6.27 8.50
N ALA A 198 -0.94 -6.14 7.54
CA ALA A 198 -0.58 -5.81 6.16
C ALA A 198 0.16 -4.47 6.08
N MET A 199 -0.37 -3.41 6.75
CA MET A 199 0.28 -2.11 6.79
C MET A 199 1.69 -2.19 7.40
N ARG A 200 1.86 -2.90 8.50
CA ARG A 200 3.18 -3.16 9.09
C ARG A 200 4.14 -3.80 8.08
N ASN A 201 3.65 -4.74 7.27
CA ASN A 201 4.48 -5.50 6.33
C ASN A 201 4.88 -4.66 5.11
N TYR A 202 3.96 -3.86 4.52
CA TYR A 202 4.25 -3.06 3.35
C TYR A 202 4.79 -1.65 3.65
N CYS A 203 4.86 -1.25 4.92
CA CYS A 203 5.55 -0.03 5.35
C CYS A 203 6.94 -0.35 5.89
N ASN A 204 7.96 0.38 5.44
CA ASN A 204 9.25 0.36 6.11
C ASN A 204 9.25 1.45 7.19
N PHE A 205 8.98 1.11 8.42
CA PHE A 205 8.51 1.98 9.49
C PHE A 205 7.20 2.68 9.10
N TYR A 206 7.25 3.90 8.57
CA TYR A 206 6.08 4.74 8.34
C TYR A 206 5.68 4.84 6.88
N GLU A 207 6.58 4.56 5.95
CA GLU A 207 6.42 4.82 4.52
C GLU A 207 6.34 3.53 3.70
N TRP A 208 5.56 3.58 2.64
CA TRP A 208 5.41 2.51 1.63
C TRP A 208 6.07 2.89 0.31
N GLY A 209 6.18 1.93 -0.60
CA GLY A 209 6.81 2.12 -1.90
C GLY A 209 5.98 3.00 -2.85
N ILE A 210 6.67 3.66 -3.79
CA ILE A 210 6.08 4.51 -4.83
C ILE A 210 5.05 3.73 -5.64
N GLY A 211 5.33 2.49 -6.01
CA GLY A 211 4.44 1.65 -6.84
C GLY A 211 3.05 1.41 -6.25
N ILE A 212 2.90 1.43 -4.91
CA ILE A 212 1.61 1.25 -4.22
C ILE A 212 1.05 2.56 -3.64
N SER A 213 1.59 3.71 -4.03
CA SER A 213 1.22 5.03 -3.47
C SER A 213 -0.04 5.64 -4.09
N GLY A 214 -0.64 5.01 -5.10
CA GLY A 214 -1.77 5.60 -5.83
C GLY A 214 -1.37 6.89 -6.55
N ARG A 215 -2.06 8.00 -6.26
CA ARG A 215 -1.80 9.31 -6.91
C ARG A 215 -0.78 10.20 -6.17
N HIS A 216 -0.14 9.69 -5.13
CA HIS A 216 0.85 10.46 -4.35
C HIS A 216 2.17 9.69 -4.24
N PRO A 217 2.94 9.52 -5.34
CA PRO A 217 4.13 8.67 -5.38
C PRO A 217 5.15 9.01 -4.28
N PHE A 218 5.35 10.28 -3.99
CA PHE A 218 6.26 10.74 -2.94
C PHE A 218 5.56 11.16 -1.64
N GLY A 219 4.23 11.01 -1.58
CA GLY A 219 3.41 11.34 -0.42
C GLY A 219 2.98 10.13 0.40
N GLY A 220 2.38 10.42 1.54
CA GLY A 220 1.78 9.40 2.40
C GLY A 220 2.77 8.70 3.33
N LYS A 221 2.36 8.63 4.59
CA LYS A 221 3.04 7.87 5.65
C LYS A 221 2.07 7.67 6.81
N MET A 222 2.32 6.68 7.66
CA MET A 222 1.62 6.55 8.93
C MET A 222 1.88 7.78 9.81
N GLY A 223 0.82 8.38 10.33
CA GLY A 223 0.87 9.45 11.32
C GLY A 223 0.85 8.91 12.76
N SER A 224 0.97 9.80 13.74
CA SER A 224 0.92 9.44 15.17
C SER A 224 -0.41 8.78 15.56
N GLU A 225 -1.52 9.20 14.96
CA GLU A 225 -2.85 8.64 15.23
C GLU A 225 -2.97 7.21 14.68
N ASP A 226 -2.38 6.92 13.51
CA ASP A 226 -2.32 5.56 12.94
C ASP A 226 -1.48 4.64 13.84
N ILE A 227 -0.36 5.14 14.36
CA ILE A 227 0.51 4.38 15.27
C ILE A 227 -0.23 4.09 16.58
N GLU A 228 -0.91 5.08 17.18
CA GLU A 228 -1.67 4.89 18.41
C GLU A 228 -2.81 3.88 18.22
N ALA A 229 -3.36 3.75 17.01
CA ALA A 229 -4.38 2.76 16.72
C ALA A 229 -3.89 1.31 16.90
N PHE A 230 -2.60 1.01 16.70
CA PHE A 230 -2.03 -0.32 17.04
C PHE A 230 -2.20 -0.64 18.52
N ALA A 231 -1.96 0.33 19.42
CA ALA A 231 -2.17 0.15 20.84
C ALA A 231 -3.67 -0.05 21.17
N ASN A 232 -4.55 0.72 20.56
CA ASN A 232 -5.99 0.63 20.79
C ASN A 232 -6.56 -0.74 20.40
N ILE A 233 -6.12 -1.27 19.25
CA ILE A 233 -6.51 -2.61 18.80
C ILE A 233 -5.88 -3.66 19.72
N ALA A 234 -4.62 -3.53 20.11
CA ALA A 234 -3.98 -4.46 21.03
C ALA A 234 -4.78 -4.58 22.35
N LEU A 235 -5.19 -3.45 22.91
CA LEU A 235 -5.96 -3.39 24.16
C LEU A 235 -7.41 -3.89 24.04
N SER A 236 -7.91 -4.17 22.84
CA SER A 236 -9.25 -4.72 22.65
C SER A 236 -9.35 -6.22 22.94
N GLY A 237 -8.29 -6.86 23.41
CA GLY A 237 -8.20 -8.27 23.76
C GLY A 237 -7.22 -9.05 22.91
N ASP A 238 -6.93 -10.26 23.35
CA ASP A 238 -6.07 -11.18 22.62
C ASP A 238 -6.77 -11.70 21.36
N LEU A 239 -6.37 -11.20 20.22
CA LEU A 239 -6.84 -11.67 18.91
C LEU A 239 -6.02 -12.87 18.38
N SER A 240 -5.05 -13.38 19.15
CA SER A 240 -4.26 -14.56 18.81
C SER A 240 -4.87 -15.88 19.28
N GLY A 241 -5.94 -15.81 20.09
CA GLY A 241 -6.62 -16.98 20.66
C GLY A 241 -5.90 -17.64 21.84
N ARG A 242 -4.90 -16.98 22.43
CA ARG A 242 -4.16 -17.49 23.60
C ARG A 242 -4.88 -17.22 24.93
N GLY A 243 -5.88 -16.33 24.93
CA GLY A 243 -6.61 -15.91 26.12
C GLY A 243 -5.90 -14.83 26.95
N ASP A 244 -4.93 -14.13 26.37
CA ASP A 244 -4.23 -13.03 27.01
C ASP A 244 -5.15 -11.80 27.17
N ALA A 245 -4.86 -10.90 28.10
CA ALA A 245 -5.65 -9.70 28.33
C ALA A 245 -5.57 -8.68 27.18
N PHE A 246 -4.55 -8.76 26.34
CA PHE A 246 -4.33 -7.91 25.16
C PHE A 246 -3.46 -8.62 24.10
N ASP A 247 -3.45 -8.11 22.87
CA ASP A 247 -2.67 -8.67 21.78
C ASP A 247 -1.18 -8.27 21.89
N HIS A 248 -0.34 -9.24 22.25
CA HIS A 248 1.11 -9.03 22.42
C HIS A 248 1.82 -8.65 21.13
N GLY A 249 1.38 -9.17 19.97
CA GLY A 249 1.97 -8.89 18.67
C GLY A 249 1.78 -7.43 18.26
N LEU A 250 0.55 -6.93 18.32
CA LEU A 250 0.22 -5.54 18.01
C LEU A 250 0.82 -4.58 19.05
N ALA A 251 0.90 -4.96 20.33
CA ALA A 251 1.57 -4.18 21.37
C ALA A 251 3.07 -4.04 21.09
N ALA A 252 3.73 -5.11 20.66
CA ALA A 252 5.14 -5.11 20.26
C ALA A 252 5.37 -4.25 19.01
N ASP A 253 4.49 -4.33 18.00
CA ASP A 253 4.52 -3.48 16.80
C ASP A 253 4.36 -2.00 17.16
N TYR A 254 3.42 -1.66 18.06
CA TYR A 254 3.27 -0.32 18.57
C TYR A 254 4.55 0.20 19.21
N LEU A 255 5.19 -0.58 20.09
CA LEU A 255 6.44 -0.18 20.75
C LEU A 255 7.58 0.04 19.75
N ARG A 256 7.64 -0.76 18.68
CA ARG A 256 8.59 -0.52 17.58
C ARG A 256 8.31 0.79 16.87
N LEU A 257 7.06 1.07 16.53
CA LEU A 257 6.67 2.24 15.73
C LEU A 257 6.83 3.55 16.49
N ILE A 258 6.56 3.59 17.80
CA ILE A 258 6.78 4.81 18.61
C ILE A 258 8.26 5.05 18.91
N ARG A 259 9.14 4.06 18.69
CA ARG A 259 10.57 4.16 18.99
C ARG A 259 10.82 4.52 20.46
N ASN A 260 11.37 5.71 20.71
CA ASN A 260 11.67 6.22 22.05
C ASN A 260 10.52 7.06 22.64
N GLY A 261 9.33 7.04 22.02
CA GLY A 261 8.16 7.75 22.51
C GLY A 261 7.73 7.28 23.90
N ASP A 262 7.34 8.23 24.75
CA ASP A 262 6.81 7.96 26.08
C ASP A 262 5.33 8.32 26.16
N THR A 263 4.47 7.31 25.96
CA THR A 263 3.01 7.42 26.04
C THR A 263 2.47 6.58 27.18
N PRO A 264 1.23 6.80 27.64
CA PRO A 264 0.60 5.92 28.63
C PRO A 264 0.58 4.45 28.20
N ASN A 265 0.23 4.16 26.91
CA ASN A 265 0.21 2.82 26.36
C ASN A 265 1.60 2.19 26.29
N ALA A 266 2.63 2.98 25.92
CA ALA A 266 4.00 2.50 25.94
C ALA A 266 4.47 2.09 27.33
N ARG A 267 4.17 2.91 28.34
CA ARG A 267 4.50 2.59 29.74
C ARG A 267 3.77 1.33 30.21
N PHE A 268 2.48 1.20 29.85
CA PHE A 268 1.70 0.02 30.17
C PHE A 268 2.32 -1.24 29.57
N PHE A 269 2.51 -1.30 28.25
CA PHE A 269 3.05 -2.49 27.59
C PHE A 269 4.47 -2.86 28.06
N LYS A 270 5.32 -1.87 28.30
CA LYS A 270 6.68 -2.12 28.87
C LYS A 270 6.59 -2.70 30.28
N LYS A 271 5.64 -2.23 31.11
CA LYS A 271 5.40 -2.77 32.47
C LYS A 271 4.91 -4.23 32.39
N GLU A 272 4.11 -4.57 31.39
CA GLU A 272 3.66 -5.95 31.11
C GLU A 272 4.75 -6.82 30.45
N GLY A 273 5.99 -6.31 30.29
CA GLY A 273 7.14 -7.07 29.79
C GLY A 273 7.24 -7.13 28.27
N ILE A 274 6.38 -6.41 27.53
CA ILE A 274 6.44 -6.41 26.06
C ILE A 274 7.67 -5.67 25.58
N GLN A 275 8.39 -6.29 24.65
CA GLN A 275 9.52 -5.69 23.95
C GLN A 275 9.10 -5.19 22.57
N PRO A 276 9.74 -4.14 22.01
CA PRO A 276 9.49 -3.70 20.65
C PRO A 276 9.71 -4.85 19.65
N ALA A 277 8.80 -5.00 18.70
CA ALA A 277 8.94 -5.99 17.63
C ALA A 277 10.17 -5.73 16.77
N GLN A 278 10.75 -6.79 16.23
CA GLN A 278 11.74 -6.68 15.16
C GLN A 278 11.06 -6.24 13.84
N ALA A 279 11.87 -5.75 12.88
CA ALA A 279 11.37 -5.50 11.55
C ALA A 279 10.75 -6.76 10.95
N PRO A 280 9.61 -6.69 10.25
CA PRO A 280 9.04 -7.85 9.57
C PRO A 280 10.06 -8.47 8.60
N GLN A 281 10.14 -9.80 8.60
CA GLN A 281 11.03 -10.56 7.73
C GLN A 281 10.17 -11.47 6.85
N GLY A 282 10.53 -11.65 5.59
CA GLY A 282 9.85 -12.58 4.72
C GLY A 282 9.52 -12.03 3.34
N PHE A 283 8.72 -12.79 2.61
CA PHE A 283 8.10 -12.39 1.37
C PHE A 283 6.58 -12.43 1.55
N PHE A 284 5.96 -11.26 1.45
CA PHE A 284 4.52 -11.07 1.65
C PHE A 284 3.83 -10.89 0.30
N VAL A 285 2.80 -11.70 0.06
CA VAL A 285 2.01 -11.75 -1.18
C VAL A 285 0.77 -10.87 -1.04
N TYR A 286 0.58 -9.92 -1.98
CA TYR A 286 -0.57 -9.02 -2.03
C TYR A 286 -1.15 -8.99 -3.45
N ASN A 287 -1.67 -10.13 -3.93
CA ASN A 287 -2.13 -10.29 -5.29
C ASN A 287 -3.37 -9.48 -5.64
N TYR A 288 -4.21 -9.12 -4.66
CA TYR A 288 -5.26 -8.13 -4.89
C TYR A 288 -4.69 -6.78 -5.36
N GLY A 289 -3.51 -6.41 -4.90
CA GLY A 289 -2.78 -5.21 -5.33
C GLY A 289 -1.80 -5.46 -6.46
N SER A 290 -1.70 -6.67 -7.02
CA SER A 290 -0.64 -7.06 -7.95
C SER A 290 0.75 -6.66 -7.40
N ALA A 291 1.02 -7.02 -6.14
CA ALA A 291 2.21 -6.59 -5.41
C ALA A 291 2.84 -7.72 -4.60
N GLY A 292 4.15 -7.59 -4.39
CA GLY A 292 4.93 -8.40 -3.47
C GLY A 292 5.81 -7.51 -2.60
N ILE A 293 5.99 -7.89 -1.34
CA ILE A 293 6.88 -7.18 -0.41
C ILE A 293 7.93 -8.15 0.10
N PHE A 294 9.17 -7.89 -0.22
CA PHE A 294 10.31 -8.70 0.18
C PHE A 294 11.14 -7.98 1.24
N ARG A 295 11.39 -8.61 2.38
CA ARG A 295 12.04 -7.97 3.53
C ARG A 295 13.04 -8.85 4.22
N ARG A 296 14.19 -8.26 4.55
CA ARG A 296 15.18 -8.78 5.49
C ARG A 296 15.79 -7.63 6.27
N ALA A 297 16.23 -7.88 7.48
CA ALA A 297 16.81 -6.84 8.34
C ALA A 297 15.94 -5.56 8.33
N ASP A 298 16.53 -4.41 8.04
CA ASP A 298 15.82 -3.13 7.97
C ASP A 298 15.45 -2.71 6.54
N TRP A 299 15.78 -3.51 5.51
CA TRP A 299 15.42 -3.18 4.15
C TRP A 299 14.10 -3.85 3.70
N MET A 300 13.46 -3.20 2.77
CA MET A 300 12.22 -3.63 2.15
C MET A 300 12.27 -3.38 0.66
N VAL A 301 11.84 -4.36 -0.13
CA VAL A 301 11.58 -4.21 -1.56
C VAL A 301 10.07 -4.21 -1.80
N THR A 302 9.61 -3.24 -2.57
CA THR A 302 8.25 -3.20 -3.11
C THR A 302 8.29 -3.62 -4.57
N LEU A 303 7.61 -4.72 -4.89
CA LEU A 303 7.37 -5.23 -6.24
C LEU A 303 5.96 -4.86 -6.65
N LYS A 304 5.76 -4.25 -7.83
CA LYS A 304 4.42 -3.81 -8.25
C LYS A 304 4.22 -3.95 -9.75
N GLY A 305 3.09 -4.56 -10.09
CA GLY A 305 2.56 -4.62 -11.43
C GLY A 305 1.13 -4.14 -11.53
N TYR A 306 0.46 -4.42 -12.63
CA TYR A 306 -0.93 -4.06 -12.88
C TYR A 306 -1.53 -5.01 -13.93
N THR A 307 -2.86 -5.05 -13.97
CA THR A 307 -3.62 -5.93 -14.85
C THR A 307 -4.82 -5.19 -15.44
N THR A 308 -5.66 -5.90 -16.18
CA THR A 308 -6.98 -5.38 -16.61
C THR A 308 -7.87 -5.01 -15.42
N ASP A 309 -7.72 -5.71 -14.29
CA ASP A 309 -8.56 -5.54 -13.09
C ASP A 309 -7.91 -4.68 -12.03
N VAL A 310 -6.59 -4.82 -11.84
CA VAL A 310 -5.81 -4.10 -10.83
C VAL A 310 -5.07 -2.94 -11.48
N TRP A 311 -5.48 -1.72 -11.17
CA TRP A 311 -4.80 -0.55 -11.71
C TRP A 311 -3.39 -0.36 -11.11
N GLY A 312 -2.50 0.19 -11.92
CA GLY A 312 -1.11 0.43 -11.57
C GLY A 312 -0.82 1.79 -10.99
N ALA A 313 -1.49 2.80 -11.49
CA ALA A 313 -1.38 4.18 -11.04
C ALA A 313 -2.73 4.87 -11.12
N GLU A 314 -3.05 5.71 -10.15
CA GLU A 314 -4.14 6.65 -10.27
C GLU A 314 -3.58 8.00 -10.73
N ILE A 315 -4.03 8.44 -11.90
CA ILE A 315 -3.68 9.73 -12.48
C ILE A 315 -4.88 10.64 -12.31
N TYR A 316 -4.75 11.61 -11.42
CA TYR A 316 -5.82 12.53 -11.09
C TYR A 316 -5.74 13.83 -11.92
N ALA A 317 -6.83 14.57 -12.01
CA ALA A 317 -6.88 15.82 -12.79
C ALA A 317 -5.76 16.82 -12.44
N LYS A 318 -5.32 16.83 -11.19
CA LYS A 318 -4.29 17.74 -10.66
C LYS A 318 -3.09 17.05 -10.03
N ASP A 319 -3.14 15.74 -9.81
CA ASP A 319 -2.12 15.00 -9.12
C ASP A 319 -1.60 13.86 -9.99
N ASN A 320 -0.33 13.49 -9.83
CA ASN A 320 0.33 12.33 -10.44
C ASN A 320 0.27 12.29 -11.98
N ARG A 321 0.33 13.42 -12.62
CA ARG A 321 0.17 13.50 -14.09
C ARG A 321 1.26 12.78 -14.86
N TYR A 322 2.42 12.57 -14.24
CA TYR A 322 3.60 11.93 -14.85
C TYR A 322 3.84 10.49 -14.34
N GLY A 323 3.04 10.01 -13.37
CA GLY A 323 3.23 8.71 -12.70
C GLY A 323 2.72 7.49 -13.47
N ARG A 324 2.62 7.57 -14.77
CA ARG A 324 2.15 6.53 -15.70
C ARG A 324 2.84 5.18 -15.48
N TYR A 325 4.14 5.21 -15.20
CA TYR A 325 4.98 4.01 -15.16
C TYR A 325 5.17 3.38 -13.76
N GLN A 326 4.43 3.84 -12.73
CA GLN A 326 4.61 3.38 -11.34
C GLN A 326 4.55 1.85 -11.16
N SER A 327 3.90 1.12 -12.06
CA SER A 327 3.61 -0.31 -11.91
C SER A 327 4.03 -1.17 -13.10
N TYR A 328 4.96 -0.69 -13.93
CA TYR A 328 5.48 -1.43 -15.08
C TYR A 328 6.53 -2.49 -14.67
N GLY A 329 6.20 -3.29 -13.63
CA GLY A 329 7.10 -4.23 -12.99
C GLY A 329 8.15 -3.50 -12.16
N SER A 330 7.75 -2.53 -11.33
CA SER A 330 8.67 -1.77 -10.50
C SER A 330 9.26 -2.60 -9.35
N VAL A 331 10.52 -2.30 -9.01
CA VAL A 331 11.32 -2.97 -7.98
C VAL A 331 12.01 -1.87 -7.17
N GLN A 332 11.42 -1.45 -6.07
CA GLN A 332 11.95 -0.36 -5.26
C GLN A 332 12.51 -0.85 -3.94
N ILE A 333 13.79 -0.57 -3.66
CA ILE A 333 14.49 -0.95 -2.43
C ILE A 333 14.55 0.24 -1.48
N MET A 334 13.97 0.09 -0.28
CA MET A 334 14.11 1.05 0.81
C MET A 334 14.84 0.41 1.99
N GLY A 335 16.05 0.88 2.30
CA GLY A 335 16.87 0.28 3.35
C GLY A 335 17.75 1.28 4.10
N LYS A 336 17.57 2.58 3.87
CA LYS A 336 18.40 3.64 4.47
C LYS A 336 17.57 4.75 5.10
N GLY A 337 18.17 5.39 6.10
CA GLY A 337 17.54 6.42 6.93
C GLY A 337 17.41 5.97 8.38
N ASN A 338 17.06 6.90 9.27
CA ASN A 338 16.83 6.62 10.69
C ASN A 338 15.61 7.42 11.21
N PRO A 339 14.38 6.87 11.12
CA PRO A 339 14.03 5.54 10.59
C PRO A 339 14.22 5.43 9.06
N VAL A 340 14.20 4.22 8.54
CA VAL A 340 14.25 3.98 7.10
C VAL A 340 13.09 4.71 6.42
N SER A 341 13.41 5.40 5.30
CA SER A 341 12.46 6.23 4.57
C SER A 341 12.78 6.27 3.08
N ARG A 342 11.82 6.73 2.26
CA ARG A 342 12.05 6.96 0.81
C ARG A 342 13.21 7.91 0.60
N ALA A 343 13.16 9.09 1.21
CA ALA A 343 14.22 10.09 1.06
C ALA A 343 15.58 9.60 1.59
N GLY A 344 15.60 8.87 2.71
CA GLY A 344 16.82 8.25 3.25
C GLY A 344 17.42 7.19 2.30
N SER A 345 16.58 6.57 1.47
CA SER A 345 16.97 5.57 0.47
C SER A 345 17.16 6.16 -0.94
N GLY A 346 17.23 7.49 -1.06
CA GLY A 346 17.53 8.16 -2.33
C GLY A 346 16.32 8.51 -3.19
N PHE A 347 15.10 8.23 -2.73
CA PHE A 347 13.87 8.53 -3.48
C PHE A 347 13.31 9.89 -3.05
N VAL A 348 13.59 10.92 -3.86
CA VAL A 348 13.12 12.29 -3.67
C VAL A 348 12.49 12.82 -4.95
N GLN A 349 11.49 13.70 -4.81
CA GLN A 349 10.72 14.18 -5.95
C GLN A 349 11.45 15.23 -6.79
N GLU A 350 12.27 16.07 -6.15
CA GLU A 350 12.98 17.17 -6.80
C GLU A 350 14.03 16.65 -7.77
N GLY A 351 13.78 16.83 -9.07
CA GLY A 351 14.63 16.33 -10.15
C GLY A 351 14.34 14.87 -10.56
N TRP A 352 13.29 14.24 -10.04
CA TRP A 352 12.93 12.84 -10.36
C TRP A 352 12.61 12.66 -11.85
N ASP A 353 13.32 11.76 -12.55
CA ASP A 353 12.93 11.33 -13.88
C ASP A 353 11.77 10.33 -13.81
N TRP A 354 10.59 10.77 -14.19
CA TRP A 354 9.36 9.99 -14.13
C TRP A 354 9.32 8.79 -15.07
N ASN A 355 10.24 8.73 -16.05
CA ASN A 355 10.39 7.56 -16.91
C ASN A 355 11.15 6.42 -16.23
N ARG A 356 11.93 6.71 -15.18
CA ARG A 356 12.92 5.79 -14.59
C ARG A 356 12.60 5.40 -13.16
N LEU A 357 11.47 4.74 -12.90
CA LEU A 357 11.28 4.06 -11.62
C LEU A 357 12.05 2.73 -11.63
N PRO A 358 12.84 2.40 -10.59
CA PRO A 358 13.62 1.16 -10.56
C PRO A 358 12.81 -0.09 -10.89
N GLY A 359 13.38 -0.98 -11.68
CA GLY A 359 12.80 -2.21 -12.18
C GLY A 359 11.85 -2.07 -13.36
N THR A 360 11.34 -0.86 -13.67
CA THR A 360 10.38 -0.69 -14.77
C THR A 360 11.02 -0.81 -16.14
N THR A 361 10.26 -1.32 -17.11
CA THR A 361 10.58 -1.26 -18.54
C THR A 361 9.64 -0.25 -19.19
N THR A 362 10.16 0.81 -19.78
CA THR A 362 9.39 1.99 -20.19
C THR A 362 9.92 2.57 -21.50
N ILE A 363 9.09 3.33 -22.19
CA ILE A 363 9.53 4.21 -23.29
C ILE A 363 9.86 5.56 -22.65
N HIS A 364 11.08 6.08 -22.86
CA HIS A 364 11.56 7.32 -22.25
C HIS A 364 11.00 8.54 -22.98
N LEU A 365 9.86 9.03 -22.50
CA LEU A 365 9.07 10.08 -23.13
C LEU A 365 9.43 11.49 -22.59
N PRO A 366 9.34 12.55 -23.41
CA PRO A 366 9.33 13.91 -22.92
C PRO A 366 8.07 14.20 -22.10
N PHE A 367 8.10 15.24 -21.24
CA PHE A 367 7.00 15.56 -20.32
C PHE A 367 5.65 15.76 -21.03
N GLU A 368 5.66 16.33 -22.23
CA GLU A 368 4.45 16.61 -23.00
C GLU A 368 3.70 15.33 -23.44
N LEU A 369 4.45 14.23 -23.65
CA LEU A 369 3.89 12.93 -23.99
C LEU A 369 3.71 12.04 -22.75
N LEU A 370 4.48 12.27 -21.69
CA LEU A 370 4.36 11.57 -20.43
C LEU A 370 3.16 12.06 -19.61
N ASP A 371 2.81 13.34 -19.69
CA ASP A 371 1.59 13.89 -19.08
C ASP A 371 0.37 13.14 -19.61
N SER A 372 -0.45 12.62 -18.73
CA SER A 372 -1.65 11.89 -19.14
C SER A 372 -2.60 12.79 -19.95
N PRO A 373 -3.01 12.39 -21.15
CA PRO A 373 -3.99 13.12 -21.95
C PRO A 373 -5.40 13.02 -21.35
N LEU A 374 -5.62 12.07 -20.47
CA LEU A 374 -6.93 11.75 -19.92
C LEU A 374 -7.40 12.85 -18.96
N LYS A 375 -8.64 13.26 -19.11
CA LYS A 375 -9.30 14.27 -18.26
C LYS A 375 -9.90 13.60 -17.03
N GLY A 376 -9.89 14.31 -15.89
CA GLY A 376 -10.45 13.78 -14.66
C GLY A 376 -9.51 12.79 -13.95
N THR A 377 -10.10 11.79 -13.30
CA THR A 377 -9.40 10.73 -12.59
C THR A 377 -9.32 9.49 -13.47
N THR A 378 -8.12 8.94 -13.64
CA THR A 378 -7.89 7.74 -14.44
C THR A 378 -7.08 6.73 -13.66
N MET A 379 -7.58 5.51 -13.59
CA MET A 379 -6.87 4.35 -13.08
C MET A 379 -6.21 3.64 -14.26
N ALA A 380 -4.88 3.80 -14.39
CA ALA A 380 -4.12 3.18 -15.47
C ALA A 380 -4.13 1.65 -15.33
N ARG A 381 -4.61 0.95 -16.36
CA ARG A 381 -4.77 -0.51 -16.41
C ARG A 381 -4.03 -1.10 -17.60
N SER A 382 -3.74 -2.41 -17.54
CA SER A 382 -3.15 -3.19 -18.62
C SER A 382 -4.25 -3.77 -19.55
N GLU A 383 -3.86 -4.33 -20.68
CA GLU A 383 -4.69 -5.27 -21.46
C GLU A 383 -4.44 -6.72 -21.05
N GLU A 384 -3.37 -7.01 -20.33
CA GLU A 384 -3.02 -8.33 -19.81
C GLU A 384 -3.53 -8.53 -18.38
N ASN A 385 -3.86 -9.77 -18.03
CA ASN A 385 -4.41 -10.09 -16.70
C ASN A 385 -3.40 -10.81 -15.77
N PHE A 386 -2.21 -11.16 -16.25
CA PHE A 386 -1.20 -11.83 -15.45
C PHE A 386 -0.22 -10.85 -14.81
N SER A 387 -0.39 -10.63 -13.51
CA SER A 387 0.61 -9.94 -12.67
C SER A 387 0.37 -10.22 -11.20
N GLY A 388 1.42 -10.64 -10.50
CA GLY A 388 1.37 -10.86 -9.06
C GLY A 388 2.62 -11.53 -8.50
N SER A 389 2.48 -12.10 -7.32
CA SER A 389 3.58 -12.68 -6.57
C SER A 389 3.24 -14.03 -5.95
N SER A 390 4.27 -14.83 -5.66
CA SER A 390 4.18 -16.11 -4.96
C SER A 390 5.27 -16.19 -3.89
N SER A 391 5.05 -16.96 -2.84
CA SER A 391 6.00 -17.14 -1.74
C SER A 391 6.18 -18.61 -1.39
N LEU A 392 7.42 -19.04 -1.16
CA LEU A 392 7.73 -20.35 -0.64
C LEU A 392 8.15 -20.25 0.83
N GLY A 393 7.35 -20.88 1.71
CA GLY A 393 7.61 -20.88 3.15
C GLY A 393 7.60 -19.49 3.80
N GLY A 394 7.00 -18.49 3.17
CA GLY A 394 6.90 -17.12 3.70
C GLY A 394 8.23 -16.34 3.69
N MET A 395 9.35 -16.95 3.28
CA MET A 395 10.67 -16.30 3.36
C MET A 395 11.20 -15.87 2.00
N ASN A 396 11.14 -16.72 1.01
CA ASN A 396 11.57 -16.45 -0.36
C ASN A 396 10.34 -16.36 -1.27
N GLY A 397 10.46 -15.68 -2.38
CA GLY A 397 9.31 -15.49 -3.25
C GLY A 397 9.69 -15.05 -4.65
N MET A 398 8.67 -14.76 -5.44
CA MET A 398 8.84 -14.28 -6.79
C MET A 398 7.69 -13.36 -7.19
N PHE A 399 7.93 -12.57 -8.21
CA PHE A 399 6.96 -11.70 -8.86
C PHE A 399 7.05 -11.89 -10.38
N ALA A 400 5.91 -11.84 -11.07
CA ALA A 400 5.88 -11.88 -12.52
C ALA A 400 4.77 -11.00 -13.09
N ILE A 401 4.95 -10.54 -14.34
CA ILE A 401 4.00 -9.71 -15.07
C ILE A 401 4.12 -9.93 -16.58
N LYS A 402 2.99 -10.05 -17.25
CA LYS A 402 2.82 -9.72 -18.66
C LYS A 402 2.45 -8.24 -18.74
N LEU A 403 3.37 -7.42 -19.22
CA LEU A 403 3.16 -5.98 -19.41
C LEU A 403 2.53 -5.75 -20.77
N MET A 404 1.45 -4.96 -20.81
CA MET A 404 0.88 -4.45 -22.05
C MET A 404 0.19 -3.10 -21.79
N GLU A 405 0.52 -2.08 -22.55
CA GLU A 405 -0.17 -0.79 -22.50
C GLU A 405 -1.53 -0.88 -23.20
N ARG A 406 -2.51 -0.20 -22.60
CA ARG A 406 -3.81 0.00 -23.26
C ARG A 406 -3.75 1.00 -24.39
N ASP A 407 -4.73 0.89 -25.29
CA ASP A 407 -4.94 1.86 -26.36
C ASP A 407 -5.55 3.15 -25.81
N TYR A 408 -4.68 4.03 -25.33
CA TYR A 408 -5.00 5.40 -24.93
C TYR A 408 -4.22 6.39 -25.77
N ASP A 409 -4.75 7.60 -25.95
CA ASP A 409 -3.98 8.70 -26.56
C ASP A 409 -2.61 8.85 -25.87
N ASN A 410 -1.54 9.04 -26.63
CA ASN A 410 -0.15 9.13 -26.17
C ASN A 410 0.42 7.85 -25.51
N PHE A 411 -0.29 6.73 -25.60
CA PHE A 411 0.24 5.42 -25.20
C PHE A 411 0.63 4.61 -26.45
N THR A 412 1.49 3.63 -26.28
CA THR A 412 1.95 2.75 -27.35
C THR A 412 1.30 1.38 -27.12
N SER A 413 0.12 1.16 -27.71
CA SER A 413 -0.73 0.01 -27.42
C SER A 413 -0.13 -1.36 -27.80
N ASP A 414 0.93 -1.39 -28.60
CA ASP A 414 1.70 -2.58 -28.90
C ASP A 414 2.94 -2.75 -28.02
N PHE A 415 3.08 -1.92 -26.97
CA PHE A 415 4.16 -2.08 -26.00
C PHE A 415 3.88 -3.25 -25.08
N VAL A 416 4.68 -4.31 -25.26
CA VAL A 416 4.59 -5.55 -24.49
C VAL A 416 5.94 -5.96 -23.91
N ALA A 417 5.92 -6.67 -22.79
CA ALA A 417 7.08 -7.33 -22.19
C ALA A 417 6.64 -8.44 -21.22
N ARG A 418 7.46 -9.46 -21.05
CA ARG A 418 7.35 -10.45 -19.97
C ARG A 418 8.46 -10.23 -18.98
N LYS A 419 8.12 -10.10 -17.70
CA LYS A 419 9.09 -9.77 -16.65
C LYS A 419 8.90 -10.66 -15.45
N SER A 420 10.01 -11.04 -14.81
CA SER A 420 9.98 -11.78 -13.54
C SER A 420 11.10 -11.32 -12.62
N VAL A 421 10.87 -11.44 -11.32
CA VAL A 421 11.83 -11.17 -10.25
C VAL A 421 11.77 -12.34 -9.28
N PHE A 422 12.88 -13.04 -9.10
CA PHE A 422 13.04 -14.13 -8.14
C PHE A 422 13.82 -13.63 -6.94
N CYS A 423 13.29 -13.80 -5.75
CA CYS A 423 13.79 -13.22 -4.50
C CYS A 423 14.26 -14.31 -3.55
N PHE A 424 15.58 -14.38 -3.32
CA PHE A 424 16.22 -15.39 -2.48
C PHE A 424 17.18 -14.71 -1.48
N ASP A 425 16.98 -14.91 -0.18
CA ASP A 425 17.75 -14.28 0.90
C ASP A 425 17.82 -12.74 0.77
N ASN A 426 18.95 -12.19 0.28
CA ASN A 426 19.14 -10.77 -0.02
C ASN A 426 19.41 -10.53 -1.52
N ARG A 427 19.05 -11.49 -2.37
CA ARG A 427 19.28 -11.44 -3.83
C ARG A 427 17.96 -11.37 -4.57
N MET A 428 17.96 -10.64 -5.68
CA MET A 428 16.88 -10.66 -6.66
C MET A 428 17.47 -10.95 -8.04
N ILE A 429 16.91 -11.92 -8.74
CA ILE A 429 17.23 -12.22 -10.13
C ILE A 429 16.10 -11.69 -11.00
N CYS A 430 16.40 -10.74 -11.86
CA CYS A 430 15.45 -10.01 -12.69
C CYS A 430 15.62 -10.39 -14.14
N LEU A 431 14.57 -10.92 -14.75
CA LEU A 431 14.55 -11.38 -16.12
C LEU A 431 13.48 -10.63 -16.94
N GLY A 432 13.79 -10.35 -18.20
CA GLY A 432 12.83 -9.82 -19.15
C GLY A 432 13.00 -10.42 -20.53
N THR A 433 11.88 -10.66 -21.22
CA THR A 433 11.83 -11.16 -22.60
C THR A 433 10.67 -10.55 -23.36
N GLY A 434 10.70 -10.65 -24.69
CA GLY A 434 9.63 -10.21 -25.57
C GLY A 434 9.38 -8.70 -25.51
N ILE A 435 10.39 -7.89 -25.15
CA ILE A 435 10.26 -6.43 -25.09
C ILE A 435 10.10 -5.91 -26.50
N THR A 436 8.89 -5.46 -26.83
CA THR A 436 8.53 -5.07 -28.20
C THR A 436 7.61 -3.87 -28.16
N ASN A 437 7.84 -2.90 -29.06
CA ASN A 437 6.90 -1.82 -29.37
C ASN A 437 7.25 -1.18 -30.73
N SER A 438 6.34 -0.35 -31.24
CA SER A 438 6.51 0.36 -32.52
C SER A 438 7.02 1.79 -32.39
N ASN A 439 7.34 2.29 -31.19
CA ASN A 439 7.79 3.67 -30.99
C ASN A 439 9.20 3.88 -31.54
N ALA A 440 9.26 4.49 -32.70
CA ALA A 440 10.52 4.78 -33.39
C ALA A 440 11.17 6.12 -32.98
N ASP A 441 10.47 6.92 -32.17
CA ASP A 441 10.96 8.27 -31.81
C ASP A 441 11.76 8.27 -30.50
N TYR A 442 11.36 7.42 -29.54
CA TYR A 442 11.93 7.41 -28.18
C TYR A 442 12.48 6.02 -27.79
N PRO A 443 13.58 5.99 -27.03
CA PRO A 443 14.19 4.72 -26.61
C PRO A 443 13.33 4.00 -25.57
N THR A 444 13.40 2.68 -25.61
CA THR A 444 12.86 1.79 -24.56
C THR A 444 13.99 1.40 -23.62
N GLU A 445 13.73 1.50 -22.32
CA GLU A 445 14.73 1.30 -21.27
C GLU A 445 14.18 0.40 -20.15
N THR A 446 15.04 -0.43 -19.56
CA THR A 446 14.76 -1.09 -18.27
C THR A 446 15.64 -0.44 -17.20
N THR A 447 15.01 0.24 -16.25
CA THR A 447 15.73 0.96 -15.20
C THR A 447 16.25 0.00 -14.13
N LEU A 448 17.54 0.03 -13.86
CA LEU A 448 18.16 -0.68 -12.75
C LEU A 448 17.93 0.10 -11.45
N PHE A 449 18.37 1.34 -11.42
CA PHE A 449 18.13 2.26 -10.30
C PHE A 449 18.10 3.71 -10.75
N GLN A 450 17.43 4.54 -9.96
CA GLN A 450 17.53 5.98 -9.96
C GLN A 450 17.48 6.44 -8.49
N THR A 451 18.52 7.08 -8.00
CA THR A 451 18.65 7.54 -6.63
C THR A 451 19.28 8.92 -6.56
N LYS A 452 18.90 9.72 -5.57
CA LYS A 452 19.56 10.99 -5.29
C LYS A 452 21.05 10.76 -5.09
N PHE A 453 21.88 11.50 -5.82
CA PHE A 453 23.33 11.37 -5.73
C PHE A 453 23.84 11.72 -4.32
N ASN A 454 24.61 10.83 -3.75
CA ASN A 454 25.16 10.96 -2.39
C ASN A 454 26.69 10.99 -2.35
N GLY A 455 27.34 11.27 -3.50
CA GLY A 455 28.80 11.34 -3.63
C GLY A 455 29.46 10.02 -4.07
N LYS A 456 28.69 8.92 -4.24
CA LYS A 456 29.21 7.66 -4.77
C LYS A 456 28.85 7.51 -6.24
N GLU A 457 29.84 7.30 -7.08
CA GLU A 457 29.66 7.06 -8.52
C GLU A 457 29.03 5.67 -8.77
N PRO A 458 28.20 5.51 -9.82
CA PRO A 458 27.46 4.25 -10.06
C PRO A 458 28.34 3.08 -10.54
N LYS A 459 29.58 3.31 -10.91
CA LYS A 459 30.49 2.26 -11.36
C LYS A 459 31.15 1.55 -10.18
N ALA A 460 31.16 0.21 -10.20
CA ALA A 460 32.12 -0.56 -9.40
C ALA A 460 33.53 -0.44 -10.01
N ASP A 461 34.55 -0.57 -9.19
CA ASP A 461 35.96 -0.35 -9.54
C ASP A 461 36.52 -1.34 -10.60
N ASN A 462 35.75 -2.33 -11.06
CA ASN A 462 36.14 -3.33 -12.05
C ASN A 462 35.31 -3.24 -13.33
N ASP A 463 35.89 -3.53 -14.46
CA ASP A 463 35.29 -3.52 -15.82
C ASP A 463 34.13 -4.57 -16.01
N ASP A 464 33.82 -5.35 -15.03
CA ASP A 464 32.73 -6.34 -15.01
C ASP A 464 31.41 -5.70 -14.63
N TYR A 465 30.59 -5.26 -15.52
CA TYR A 465 29.14 -4.90 -15.43
C TYR A 465 28.46 -4.85 -14.05
N TRP A 466 29.25 -4.64 -12.97
CA TRP A 466 28.81 -4.41 -11.63
C TRP A 466 28.62 -2.92 -11.38
N LEU A 467 27.46 -2.55 -10.85
CA LEU A 467 27.10 -1.19 -10.52
C LEU A 467 26.63 -1.11 -9.09
N HIS A 468 26.62 0.06 -8.48
CA HIS A 468 25.96 0.29 -7.21
C HIS A 468 25.13 1.58 -7.24
N ASP A 469 24.04 1.61 -6.47
CA ASP A 469 23.10 2.72 -6.42
C ASP A 469 23.51 3.86 -5.47
N GLY A 470 24.64 3.71 -4.78
CA GLY A 470 25.09 4.61 -3.71
C GLY A 470 24.47 4.33 -2.34
N TYR A 471 23.50 3.44 -2.23
CA TYR A 471 22.76 3.09 -1.00
C TYR A 471 23.00 1.65 -0.56
N ASP A 472 24.18 1.11 -0.91
CA ASP A 472 24.69 -0.22 -0.58
C ASP A 472 23.91 -1.36 -1.25
N ASN A 473 23.27 -1.13 -2.38
CA ASN A 473 22.76 -2.18 -3.25
C ASN A 473 23.62 -2.27 -4.50
N TYR A 474 23.93 -3.50 -4.92
CA TYR A 474 24.80 -3.81 -6.03
C TYR A 474 24.02 -4.52 -7.14
N TYR A 475 24.35 -4.18 -8.39
CA TYR A 475 23.67 -4.68 -9.59
C TYR A 475 24.69 -5.32 -10.51
N HIS A 476 24.46 -6.57 -10.89
CA HIS A 476 25.26 -7.28 -11.87
C HIS A 476 24.41 -7.55 -13.10
N VAL A 477 24.77 -6.94 -14.24
CA VAL A 477 24.06 -7.13 -15.49
C VAL A 477 24.75 -8.21 -16.30
N VAL A 478 24.01 -9.30 -16.56
CA VAL A 478 24.49 -10.47 -17.32
C VAL A 478 24.15 -10.33 -18.81
N ASP A 479 22.97 -9.77 -19.13
CA ASP A 479 22.52 -9.55 -20.49
C ASP A 479 21.84 -8.17 -20.61
N GLY A 480 22.27 -7.38 -21.59
CA GLY A 480 21.74 -6.07 -21.90
C GLY A 480 22.81 -4.99 -22.09
N THR A 481 22.47 -3.94 -22.85
CA THR A 481 23.36 -2.79 -23.07
C THR A 481 23.19 -1.79 -21.92
N VAL A 482 24.16 -1.75 -21.01
CA VAL A 482 24.11 -0.90 -19.80
C VAL A 482 24.50 0.53 -20.11
N ARG A 483 23.70 1.45 -19.55
CA ARG A 483 24.02 2.89 -19.44
C ARG A 483 23.98 3.30 -17.99
N SER A 484 24.88 4.20 -17.60
CA SER A 484 24.87 4.81 -16.26
C SER A 484 25.32 6.26 -16.32
N GLN A 485 24.80 7.07 -15.43
CA GLN A 485 25.17 8.49 -15.34
C GLN A 485 25.01 9.03 -13.92
N VAL A 486 25.77 10.10 -13.66
CA VAL A 486 25.46 11.07 -12.61
C VAL A 486 25.16 12.39 -13.30
N ALA A 487 23.95 12.91 -13.14
CA ALA A 487 23.50 14.08 -13.86
C ALA A 487 22.62 14.99 -12.99
N ASP A 488 22.69 16.29 -13.27
CA ASP A 488 21.68 17.23 -12.84
C ASP A 488 20.44 17.03 -13.72
N GLN A 489 19.32 16.67 -13.10
CA GLN A 489 18.06 16.38 -13.76
C GLN A 489 17.06 17.51 -13.51
N GLU A 490 16.43 17.98 -14.59
CA GLU A 490 15.24 18.82 -14.53
C GLU A 490 13.99 17.95 -14.55
N SER A 491 13.00 18.31 -13.76
CA SER A 491 11.75 17.56 -13.64
C SER A 491 10.55 18.46 -13.36
N ARG A 492 9.41 17.82 -13.09
CA ARG A 492 8.15 18.45 -12.72
C ARG A 492 7.62 17.84 -11.43
N HIS A 493 7.12 18.69 -10.54
CA HIS A 493 6.44 18.25 -9.34
C HIS A 493 5.10 17.56 -9.67
N GLU A 494 4.81 16.43 -9.01
CA GLU A 494 3.62 15.59 -9.30
C GLU A 494 2.30 16.37 -9.26
N LYS A 495 2.20 17.33 -8.35
CA LYS A 495 0.96 18.05 -8.06
C LYS A 495 0.94 19.47 -8.63
N THR A 496 1.97 20.28 -8.34
CA THR A 496 2.01 21.69 -8.76
C THR A 496 2.45 21.86 -10.20
N ARG A 497 3.11 20.84 -10.78
CA ARG A 497 3.76 20.84 -12.11
C ARG A 497 4.88 21.89 -12.25
N GLU A 498 5.28 22.50 -11.16
CA GLU A 498 6.43 23.41 -11.13
C GLU A 498 7.70 22.66 -11.51
N LYS A 499 8.61 23.39 -12.12
CA LYS A 499 9.94 22.86 -12.41
C LYS A 499 10.66 22.52 -11.11
N THR A 500 11.26 21.35 -11.08
CA THR A 500 12.14 20.90 -10.00
C THR A 500 13.48 20.48 -10.59
N ALA A 501 14.52 20.44 -9.79
CA ALA A 501 15.83 19.95 -10.21
C ALA A 501 16.53 19.23 -9.07
N GLY A 502 17.38 18.26 -9.43
CA GLY A 502 18.18 17.51 -8.47
C GLY A 502 19.29 16.73 -9.16
N LYS A 503 20.32 16.38 -8.40
CA LYS A 503 21.42 15.55 -8.91
C LYS A 503 21.16 14.09 -8.57
N PHE A 504 21.16 13.23 -9.57
CA PHE A 504 20.85 11.82 -9.45
C PHE A 504 21.96 10.93 -10.03
N SER A 505 22.09 9.75 -9.43
CA SER A 505 22.77 8.60 -9.98
C SER A 505 21.72 7.68 -10.58
N SER A 506 21.87 7.28 -11.83
CA SER A 506 20.94 6.37 -12.50
C SER A 506 21.67 5.38 -13.40
N ALA A 507 21.09 4.19 -13.54
CA ALA A 507 21.53 3.18 -14.48
C ALA A 507 20.34 2.45 -15.10
N TRP A 508 20.46 2.07 -16.37
CA TRP A 508 19.43 1.37 -17.12
C TRP A 508 20.03 0.45 -18.19
N ILE A 509 19.24 -0.51 -18.62
CA ILE A 509 19.51 -1.31 -19.82
C ILE A 509 18.76 -0.66 -20.98
N GLU A 510 19.47 -0.33 -22.04
CA GLU A 510 18.94 0.32 -23.24
C GLU A 510 18.53 -0.74 -24.27
N HIS A 511 17.26 -0.73 -24.68
CA HIS A 511 16.72 -1.62 -25.72
C HIS A 511 16.63 -0.95 -27.10
N GLY A 512 16.96 0.35 -27.17
CA GLY A 512 16.86 1.14 -28.40
C GLY A 512 15.42 1.59 -28.68
N LYS A 513 15.21 2.10 -29.90
CA LYS A 513 13.89 2.55 -30.38
C LYS A 513 13.19 1.41 -31.11
N ALA A 514 11.88 1.30 -30.95
CA ALA A 514 11.08 0.24 -31.55
C ALA A 514 11.72 -1.16 -31.41
N PRO A 515 12.08 -1.57 -30.18
CA PRO A 515 12.72 -2.87 -29.98
C PRO A 515 11.80 -4.00 -30.42
N LYS A 516 12.40 -5.09 -30.90
CA LYS A 516 11.71 -6.33 -31.24
C LYS A 516 12.35 -7.47 -30.46
N ASP A 517 11.54 -8.12 -29.62
CA ASP A 517 11.95 -9.25 -28.80
C ASP A 517 13.18 -9.01 -27.93
N GLY A 518 13.29 -7.78 -27.36
CA GLY A 518 14.38 -7.41 -26.45
C GLY A 518 14.37 -8.26 -25.19
N THR A 519 15.57 -8.46 -24.64
CA THR A 519 15.77 -9.27 -23.43
C THR A 519 16.65 -8.55 -22.41
N TYR A 520 16.62 -9.00 -21.15
CA TYR A 520 17.60 -8.63 -20.15
C TYR A 520 17.73 -9.69 -19.06
N GLU A 521 18.89 -9.71 -18.43
CA GLU A 521 19.17 -10.43 -17.21
C GLU A 521 20.05 -9.61 -16.29
N TYR A 522 19.63 -9.40 -15.05
CA TYR A 522 20.48 -8.82 -14.03
C TYR A 522 20.14 -9.38 -12.65
N MET A 523 21.15 -9.39 -11.77
CA MET A 523 21.01 -9.69 -10.35
C MET A 523 21.14 -8.41 -9.52
N VAL A 524 20.35 -8.30 -8.46
CA VAL A 524 20.51 -7.29 -7.41
C VAL A 524 20.91 -7.97 -6.12
N LEU A 525 21.94 -7.44 -5.49
CA LEU A 525 22.43 -7.87 -4.18
C LEU A 525 22.20 -6.73 -3.18
N ILE A 526 21.34 -6.97 -2.20
CA ILE A 526 20.85 -5.95 -1.29
C ILE A 526 21.71 -5.94 -0.03
N GLN A 527 22.42 -4.85 0.22
CA GLN A 527 23.23 -4.60 1.41
C GLN A 527 24.12 -5.79 1.82
N PRO A 528 24.94 -6.34 0.88
CA PRO A 528 25.80 -7.45 1.19
C PRO A 528 26.91 -7.06 2.17
N SER A 529 27.46 -8.06 2.86
CA SER A 529 28.79 -7.92 3.46
C SER A 529 29.87 -7.88 2.36
N ALA A 530 31.04 -7.31 2.66
CA ALA A 530 32.15 -7.28 1.72
C ALA A 530 32.58 -8.69 1.28
N ALA A 531 32.54 -9.66 2.20
CA ALA A 531 32.89 -11.06 1.89
C ALA A 531 31.88 -11.71 0.95
N GLU A 532 30.59 -11.44 1.13
CA GLU A 532 29.53 -11.96 0.27
C GLU A 532 29.61 -11.34 -1.15
N LEU A 533 29.88 -10.04 -1.23
CA LEU A 533 30.07 -9.37 -2.51
C LEU A 533 31.27 -9.97 -3.27
N ASP A 534 32.41 -10.14 -2.60
CA ASP A 534 33.62 -10.73 -3.20
C ASP A 534 33.39 -12.19 -3.65
N GLU A 535 32.63 -12.99 -2.88
CA GLU A 535 32.26 -14.35 -3.25
C GLU A 535 31.39 -14.37 -4.52
N LEU A 536 30.33 -13.53 -4.55
CA LEU A 536 29.35 -13.52 -5.64
C LEU A 536 29.87 -12.89 -6.93
N GLN A 537 30.87 -12.01 -6.83
CA GLN A 537 31.62 -11.53 -7.99
C GLN A 537 32.43 -12.63 -8.68
N LYS A 538 32.82 -13.67 -7.96
CA LYS A 538 33.62 -14.79 -8.49
C LYS A 538 32.77 -15.97 -8.93
N THR A 539 31.67 -16.22 -8.23
CA THR A 539 30.85 -17.43 -8.43
C THR A 539 29.36 -17.10 -8.42
N PRO A 540 28.66 -17.26 -9.55
CA PRO A 540 27.21 -17.00 -9.62
C PRO A 540 26.43 -17.91 -8.65
N ALA A 541 25.57 -17.30 -7.84
CA ALA A 541 24.73 -17.99 -6.86
C ALA A 541 23.50 -18.65 -7.46
N TYR A 542 23.21 -18.43 -8.72
CA TYR A 542 22.02 -18.93 -9.39
C TYR A 542 22.33 -19.48 -10.78
N GLU A 543 21.33 -20.08 -11.38
CA GLU A 543 21.35 -20.52 -12.77
C GLU A 543 19.99 -20.22 -13.41
N VAL A 544 20.02 -19.62 -14.60
CA VAL A 544 18.80 -19.44 -15.42
C VAL A 544 18.62 -20.67 -16.28
N LEU A 545 17.60 -21.48 -15.94
CA LEU A 545 17.32 -22.75 -16.63
C LEU A 545 16.49 -22.51 -17.91
N GLN A 546 15.66 -21.47 -17.92
CA GLN A 546 14.85 -21.05 -19.07
C GLN A 546 14.65 -19.53 -19.03
N ARG A 547 14.77 -18.88 -20.20
CA ARG A 547 14.46 -17.46 -20.36
C ARG A 547 14.00 -17.18 -21.78
N ASP A 548 12.71 -17.29 -21.98
CA ASP A 548 12.05 -17.00 -23.26
C ASP A 548 10.62 -16.48 -23.04
N GLN A 549 9.87 -16.35 -24.12
CA GLN A 549 8.49 -15.86 -24.05
C GLN A 549 7.50 -16.89 -23.43
N MET A 550 7.89 -18.15 -23.26
CA MET A 550 7.06 -19.17 -22.62
C MET A 550 7.21 -19.18 -21.11
N ALA A 551 8.45 -19.12 -20.62
CA ALA A 551 8.74 -19.19 -19.21
C ALA A 551 10.08 -18.54 -18.83
N HIS A 552 10.14 -18.05 -17.60
CA HIS A 552 11.38 -17.75 -16.90
C HIS A 552 11.56 -18.75 -15.76
N VAL A 553 12.71 -19.42 -15.71
CA VAL A 553 12.99 -20.45 -14.71
C VAL A 553 14.38 -20.21 -14.11
N VAL A 554 14.43 -20.08 -12.78
CA VAL A 554 15.67 -19.81 -12.05
C VAL A 554 15.85 -20.83 -10.93
N TYR A 555 17.06 -21.39 -10.85
CA TYR A 555 17.52 -22.18 -9.72
C TYR A 555 18.51 -21.39 -8.89
N ASP A 556 18.23 -21.18 -7.61
CA ASP A 556 19.16 -20.55 -6.67
C ASP A 556 19.98 -21.62 -5.93
N LYS A 557 21.29 -21.59 -6.15
CA LYS A 557 22.22 -22.60 -5.64
C LYS A 557 22.42 -22.53 -4.12
N LYS A 558 22.18 -21.34 -3.51
CA LYS A 558 22.37 -21.15 -2.06
C LYS A 558 21.15 -21.64 -1.27
N THR A 559 19.96 -21.41 -1.76
CA THR A 559 18.73 -21.85 -1.08
C THR A 559 18.21 -23.20 -1.56
N GLY A 560 18.68 -23.69 -2.73
CA GLY A 560 18.18 -24.90 -3.36
C GLY A 560 16.76 -24.75 -3.95
N ILE A 561 16.25 -23.51 -4.09
CA ILE A 561 14.92 -23.25 -4.58
C ILE A 561 14.92 -23.12 -6.11
N THR A 562 13.97 -23.77 -6.77
CA THR A 562 13.64 -23.53 -8.17
C THR A 562 12.34 -22.73 -8.27
N GLY A 563 12.35 -21.65 -9.06
CA GLY A 563 11.19 -20.82 -9.33
C GLY A 563 10.84 -20.80 -10.82
N TYR A 564 9.56 -20.88 -11.14
CA TYR A 564 8.97 -20.83 -12.47
C TYR A 564 7.97 -19.69 -12.56
N ALA A 565 8.13 -18.81 -13.53
CA ALA A 565 7.11 -17.89 -14.01
C ALA A 565 6.71 -18.32 -15.42
N THR A 566 5.54 -18.91 -15.57
CA THR A 566 5.07 -19.38 -16.87
C THR A 566 4.09 -18.36 -17.47
N PHE A 567 4.42 -17.86 -18.63
CA PHE A 567 3.57 -16.93 -19.40
C PHE A 567 2.66 -17.69 -20.36
N GLU A 568 3.12 -18.84 -20.82
CA GLU A 568 2.38 -19.83 -21.63
C GLU A 568 2.44 -21.19 -20.93
N ALA A 569 1.62 -22.16 -21.38
CA ALA A 569 1.69 -23.53 -20.85
C ALA A 569 3.09 -24.11 -21.08
N TYR A 570 3.71 -24.63 -20.03
CA TYR A 570 5.11 -25.02 -20.05
C TYR A 570 5.32 -26.44 -19.53
N GLN A 571 6.22 -27.15 -20.19
CA GLN A 571 6.68 -28.49 -19.77
C GLN A 571 8.20 -28.41 -19.53
N PRO A 572 8.65 -28.42 -18.25
CA PRO A 572 10.06 -28.38 -17.94
C PRO A 572 10.82 -29.58 -18.53
N VAL A 573 11.97 -29.30 -19.11
CA VAL A 573 12.87 -30.34 -19.61
C VAL A 573 13.75 -30.81 -18.46
N ASN A 574 13.72 -32.12 -18.14
CA ASN A 574 14.53 -32.75 -17.10
C ASN A 574 14.25 -32.28 -15.65
N ASP A 575 13.09 -31.69 -15.37
CA ASP A 575 12.70 -31.49 -13.97
C ASP A 575 12.20 -32.81 -13.37
N GLN A 576 12.70 -33.12 -12.19
CA GLN A 576 12.39 -34.38 -11.50
C GLN A 576 10.96 -34.39 -10.91
N PHE A 577 10.43 -33.21 -10.57
CA PHE A 577 9.21 -33.05 -9.77
C PHE A 577 8.07 -32.43 -10.55
N ILE A 578 8.36 -31.56 -11.50
CA ILE A 578 7.37 -30.79 -12.24
C ILE A 578 7.28 -31.31 -13.67
N VAL A 579 6.12 -31.82 -14.04
CA VAL A 579 5.85 -32.36 -15.39
C VAL A 579 5.29 -31.32 -16.33
N SER A 580 4.36 -30.48 -15.82
CA SER A 580 3.74 -29.40 -16.60
C SER A 580 3.22 -28.31 -15.68
N ILE A 581 3.21 -27.07 -16.17
CA ILE A 581 2.67 -25.90 -15.50
C ILE A 581 1.73 -25.20 -16.47
N PRO A 582 0.50 -24.85 -16.06
CA PRO A 582 -0.40 -24.04 -16.88
C PRO A 582 0.21 -22.68 -17.26
N ALA A 583 -0.33 -22.03 -18.29
CA ALA A 583 -0.02 -20.63 -18.56
C ALA A 583 -0.37 -19.74 -17.35
N GLU A 584 0.30 -18.59 -17.23
CA GLU A 584 0.00 -17.56 -16.23
C GLU A 584 0.06 -18.07 -14.79
N THR A 585 1.05 -18.92 -14.51
CA THR A 585 1.22 -19.58 -13.21
C THR A 585 2.64 -19.36 -12.66
N MET A 586 2.74 -19.14 -11.37
CA MET A 586 4.02 -19.12 -10.65
C MET A 586 4.16 -20.37 -9.80
N VAL A 587 5.30 -21.04 -9.90
CA VAL A 587 5.61 -22.23 -9.10
C VAL A 587 6.96 -22.02 -8.45
N MET A 588 7.06 -22.35 -7.17
CA MET A 588 8.34 -22.42 -6.46
C MET A 588 8.41 -23.74 -5.70
N TYR A 589 9.57 -24.39 -5.71
CA TYR A 589 9.79 -25.52 -4.85
C TYR A 589 11.22 -25.59 -4.34
N ASP A 590 11.42 -26.25 -3.19
CA ASP A 590 12.69 -26.76 -2.69
C ASP A 590 12.58 -28.23 -2.29
N LYS A 591 13.71 -28.90 -2.25
CA LYS A 591 13.83 -30.30 -1.86
C LYS A 591 14.02 -30.40 -0.35
N GLU A 592 13.03 -30.96 0.36
CA GLU A 592 13.14 -31.21 1.81
C GLU A 592 13.85 -32.54 2.12
N SER A 593 13.64 -33.54 1.26
CA SER A 593 14.28 -34.87 1.36
C SER A 593 14.22 -35.56 -0.01
N ASP A 594 14.79 -36.77 -0.13
CA ASP A 594 14.85 -37.48 -1.42
C ASP A 594 13.49 -37.70 -2.09
N ASN A 595 12.41 -37.77 -1.33
CA ASN A 595 11.07 -38.04 -1.83
C ASN A 595 10.05 -36.94 -1.46
N ARG A 596 10.49 -35.80 -0.93
CA ARG A 596 9.58 -34.70 -0.55
C ARG A 596 10.10 -33.37 -1.02
N ILE A 597 9.21 -32.58 -1.57
CA ILE A 597 9.43 -31.17 -1.88
C ILE A 597 8.45 -30.30 -1.08
N ARG A 598 8.88 -29.09 -0.75
CA ARG A 598 7.97 -28.03 -0.36
C ARG A 598 7.62 -27.27 -1.63
N LEU A 599 6.33 -27.11 -1.90
CA LEU A 599 5.81 -26.56 -3.15
C LEU A 599 4.89 -25.37 -2.88
N SER A 600 5.05 -24.32 -3.65
CA SER A 600 4.09 -23.20 -3.78
C SER A 600 3.63 -23.12 -5.23
N VAL A 601 2.31 -23.03 -5.43
CA VAL A 601 1.70 -22.80 -6.74
C VAL A 601 0.77 -21.60 -6.61
N CYS A 602 0.87 -20.65 -7.51
CA CYS A 602 0.09 -19.43 -7.49
C CYS A 602 -0.38 -19.04 -8.90
N ASP A 603 -1.69 -18.94 -9.05
CA ASP A 603 -2.34 -18.16 -10.11
C ASP A 603 -2.71 -16.80 -9.49
N PRO A 604 -2.07 -15.69 -9.89
CA PRO A 604 -2.33 -14.38 -9.32
C PRO A 604 -3.58 -13.70 -9.88
N ASN A 605 -4.23 -14.29 -10.89
CA ASN A 605 -5.41 -13.69 -11.50
C ASN A 605 -6.58 -13.66 -10.52
N LEU A 606 -7.25 -12.52 -10.44
CA LEU A 606 -8.43 -12.36 -9.60
C LEU A 606 -9.64 -13.03 -10.25
N ASN A 607 -10.32 -13.93 -9.52
CA ASN A 607 -11.61 -14.45 -9.95
C ASN A 607 -12.73 -13.49 -9.54
N LEU A 608 -13.00 -12.49 -10.35
CA LEU A 608 -14.03 -11.48 -10.06
C LEU A 608 -15.47 -12.02 -10.07
N ALA A 609 -15.69 -13.22 -10.56
CA ALA A 609 -16.99 -13.89 -10.49
C ALA A 609 -17.28 -14.47 -9.09
N GLU A 610 -16.26 -14.75 -8.29
CA GLU A 610 -16.44 -15.20 -6.92
C GLU A 610 -16.97 -14.08 -6.02
N LYS A 611 -18.02 -14.37 -5.29
CA LYS A 611 -18.66 -13.44 -4.35
C LYS A 611 -18.40 -13.78 -2.89
N THR A 612 -17.77 -14.90 -2.63
CA THR A 612 -17.39 -15.38 -1.29
C THR A 612 -15.95 -15.85 -1.32
N TYR A 613 -15.20 -15.49 -0.29
CA TYR A 613 -13.82 -15.91 -0.11
C TYR A 613 -13.75 -16.97 0.97
N THR A 614 -13.16 -18.11 0.62
CA THR A 614 -12.65 -19.05 1.60
C THR A 614 -11.14 -18.90 1.63
N THR A 615 -10.57 -18.65 2.79
CA THR A 615 -9.14 -18.87 2.99
C THR A 615 -8.87 -20.36 2.84
N LYS A 616 -8.07 -20.74 1.87
CA LYS A 616 -7.45 -22.06 1.87
C LYS A 616 -6.16 -21.93 2.65
N GLU A 617 -6.08 -22.61 3.80
CA GLU A 617 -4.85 -22.84 4.52
C GLU A 617 -3.87 -23.69 3.70
#